data_fd9d03334449424cbf1b462038e51130
#
_entry.id   fd9d03334449424cbf1b462038e51130
#
_cell.length_a   1.000
_cell.length_b   1.000
_cell.length_c   1.000
_cell.angle_alpha   90.00
_cell.angle_beta   90.00
_cell.angle_gamma   90.00
#
_symmetry.space_group_name_H-M   'P 1'
#
loop_
_entity.id
_entity.type
_entity.pdbx_description
1 polymer ?
#
loop_
_entity_poly.entity_id
_entity_poly.type
_entity_poly.pdbx_seq_one_letter_code
_entity_poly.pdbx_strand_id
1 'polypeptide(L)'
;MRVIDYHMHTHFSGDSEANPREHVLKAIEMNLDEICFTDHRDFDYPIDSFELDVENYYQEIQSLKEEFKDQIKIKWGIEMGLDLDHQEEIENLIQQYPFDFVIGSIHVIHHTEFYYGEFFKGKTKEQAHREFFEETLKCVKAFDCFNVLGHLDYIVRYGPYEDKTVDHQKYQDIIDEIFKTLIQKGKGIEVNTSGYRDLKTCGFPNFEQVQRYYDLEGR
;
A
#
# COMPACT_ATOMS: atom_id res chain seq x y z
N MET A 1 14.48 16.95 -11.30
CA MET A 1 13.32 16.10 -10.96
C MET A 1 13.66 15.50 -9.61
N ARG A 2 12.76 15.57 -8.61
CA ARG A 2 13.00 14.92 -7.32
C ARG A 2 12.75 13.42 -7.47
N VAL A 3 13.65 12.61 -6.91
CA VAL A 3 13.52 11.15 -6.87
C VAL A 3 13.18 10.75 -5.43
N ILE A 4 12.03 10.15 -5.24
CA ILE A 4 11.50 9.79 -3.92
C ILE A 4 11.04 8.34 -3.90
N ASP A 5 11.10 7.69 -2.73
CA ASP A 5 10.50 6.38 -2.49
C ASP A 5 9.74 6.41 -1.16
N TYR A 6 8.45 6.08 -1.22
CA TYR A 6 7.54 6.19 -0.08
C TYR A 6 6.90 4.86 0.30
N HIS A 7 7.38 3.73 -0.26
CA HIS A 7 6.89 2.43 0.12
C HIS A 7 8.05 1.45 0.35
N MET A 8 8.51 1.40 1.58
CA MET A 8 9.58 0.49 2.01
C MET A 8 9.33 -0.03 3.41
N HIS A 9 9.61 -1.31 3.59
CA HIS A 9 9.45 -2.04 4.84
C HIS A 9 10.79 -2.40 5.47
N THR A 10 10.81 -2.44 6.78
CA THR A 10 11.99 -2.79 7.58
C THR A 10 11.69 -3.99 8.47
N HIS A 11 12.60 -4.32 9.36
CA HIS A 11 12.42 -5.40 10.34
C HIS A 11 11.27 -5.15 11.34
N PHE A 12 10.62 -4.00 11.30
CA PHE A 12 9.38 -3.73 12.05
C PHE A 12 8.15 -4.34 11.39
N SER A 13 8.17 -4.59 10.08
CA SER A 13 7.13 -5.31 9.35
C SER A 13 7.35 -6.82 9.42
N GLY A 14 6.27 -7.59 9.55
CA GLY A 14 6.34 -9.05 9.56
C GLY A 14 6.84 -9.70 8.26
N ASP A 15 6.91 -8.94 7.18
CA ASP A 15 7.33 -9.39 5.83
C ASP A 15 8.73 -8.94 5.43
N SER A 16 9.49 -8.29 6.33
CA SER A 16 10.84 -7.79 6.03
C SER A 16 11.81 -7.98 7.19
N GLU A 17 13.07 -8.31 6.86
CA GLU A 17 14.20 -8.34 7.81
C GLU A 17 15.18 -7.17 7.57
N ALA A 18 14.83 -6.23 6.70
CA ALA A 18 15.73 -5.18 6.26
C ALA A 18 16.03 -4.19 7.39
N ASN A 19 17.30 -3.82 7.53
CA ASN A 19 17.71 -2.80 8.49
C ASN A 19 17.38 -1.40 7.94
N PRO A 20 16.64 -0.56 8.68
CA PRO A 20 16.24 0.77 8.17
C PRO A 20 17.45 1.68 7.89
N ARG A 21 18.54 1.55 8.63
CA ARG A 21 19.77 2.32 8.38
C ARG A 21 20.43 1.93 7.04
N GLU A 22 20.38 0.65 6.66
CA GLU A 22 20.90 0.20 5.36
C GLU A 22 20.06 0.74 4.21
N HIS A 23 18.74 0.84 4.37
CA HIS A 23 17.86 1.52 3.42
C HIS A 23 18.27 2.99 3.23
N VAL A 24 18.52 3.72 4.32
CA VAL A 24 18.96 5.12 4.23
C VAL A 24 20.27 5.23 3.45
N LEU A 25 21.27 4.42 3.79
CA LEU A 25 22.56 4.43 3.09
C LEU A 25 22.41 4.10 1.61
N LYS A 26 21.55 3.14 1.27
CA LYS A 26 21.27 2.78 -0.12
C LYS A 26 20.54 3.89 -0.88
N ALA A 27 19.59 4.56 -0.24
CA ALA A 27 18.89 5.69 -0.80
C ALA A 27 19.85 6.85 -1.13
N ILE A 28 20.80 7.14 -0.21
CA ILE A 28 21.87 8.15 -0.43
C ILE A 28 22.76 7.74 -1.62
N GLU A 29 23.22 6.48 -1.66
CA GLU A 29 24.02 5.94 -2.76
C GLU A 29 23.31 6.09 -4.12
N MET A 30 21.99 5.88 -4.13
CA MET A 30 21.15 6.00 -5.33
C MET A 30 20.75 7.45 -5.65
N ASN A 31 21.17 8.42 -4.87
CA ASN A 31 20.82 9.84 -4.99
C ASN A 31 19.31 10.11 -4.92
N LEU A 32 18.60 9.45 -4.04
CA LEU A 32 17.24 9.82 -3.71
C LEU A 32 17.22 11.12 -2.89
N ASP A 33 16.25 11.98 -3.16
CA ASP A 33 16.06 13.25 -2.42
C ASP A 33 15.32 13.05 -1.10
N GLU A 34 14.43 12.05 -1.06
CA GLU A 34 13.55 11.83 0.09
C GLU A 34 13.06 10.38 0.09
N ILE A 35 12.95 9.80 1.29
CA ILE A 35 12.36 8.48 1.51
C ILE A 35 11.32 8.54 2.64
N CYS A 36 10.37 7.62 2.61
CA CYS A 36 9.42 7.41 3.69
C CYS A 36 9.40 5.92 4.05
N PHE A 37 9.68 5.61 5.30
CA PHE A 37 9.44 4.28 5.83
C PHE A 37 7.95 4.10 6.05
N THR A 38 7.38 3.00 5.60
CA THR A 38 5.95 2.69 5.66
C THR A 38 5.77 1.23 6.06
N ASP A 39 6.35 0.89 7.21
CA ASP A 39 6.18 -0.45 7.77
C ASP A 39 4.70 -0.76 7.97
N HIS A 40 4.38 -2.01 7.89
CA HIS A 40 3.04 -2.57 7.66
C HIS A 40 2.31 -2.86 8.97
N ARG A 41 1.06 -2.49 9.07
CA ARG A 41 0.16 -2.86 10.14
C ARG A 41 -1.16 -3.37 9.56
N ASP A 42 -1.49 -4.61 9.85
CA ASP A 42 -2.81 -5.19 9.59
C ASP A 42 -3.40 -5.70 10.91
N PHE A 43 -4.67 -5.42 11.13
CA PHE A 43 -5.42 -5.96 12.25
C PHE A 43 -5.93 -7.36 11.88
N ASP A 44 -5.87 -8.29 12.85
CA ASP A 44 -6.34 -9.68 12.71
C ASP A 44 -5.90 -10.41 11.42
N TYR A 45 -4.64 -10.16 10.98
CA TYR A 45 -4.10 -10.91 9.86
C TYR A 45 -4.08 -12.41 10.21
N PRO A 46 -4.71 -13.28 9.40
CA PRO A 46 -5.11 -14.61 9.89
C PRO A 46 -3.98 -15.62 10.13
N ILE A 47 -2.77 -15.35 9.70
CA ILE A 47 -1.69 -16.35 9.73
C ILE A 47 -0.44 -15.85 10.45
N ASP A 48 -0.01 -14.62 10.18
CA ASP A 48 1.17 -14.00 10.75
C ASP A 48 0.80 -12.74 11.54
N SER A 49 1.61 -12.38 12.53
CA SER A 49 1.41 -11.13 13.23
C SER A 49 2.03 -9.98 12.43
N PHE A 50 1.18 -9.12 11.90
CA PHE A 50 1.57 -7.82 11.38
C PHE A 50 1.33 -6.72 12.43
N GLU A 51 1.65 -7.06 13.70
CA GLU A 51 1.64 -6.10 14.79
C GLU A 51 2.92 -5.26 14.73
N LEU A 52 2.72 -3.96 14.49
CA LEU A 52 3.80 -2.98 14.46
C LEU A 52 4.01 -2.41 15.87
N ASP A 53 5.22 -2.54 16.42
CA ASP A 53 5.64 -1.78 17.60
C ASP A 53 5.89 -0.31 17.20
N VAL A 54 4.80 0.45 17.16
CA VAL A 54 4.79 1.83 16.63
C VAL A 54 5.74 2.74 17.41
N GLU A 55 5.87 2.54 18.72
CA GLU A 55 6.72 3.38 19.57
C GLU A 55 8.21 3.17 19.27
N ASN A 56 8.68 1.91 19.23
CA ASN A 56 10.07 1.62 18.89
C ASN A 56 10.37 1.97 17.43
N TYR A 57 9.44 1.73 16.51
CA TYR A 57 9.54 2.14 15.12
C TYR A 57 9.72 3.67 15.01
N TYR A 58 8.88 4.45 15.71
CA TYR A 58 9.00 5.89 15.74
C TYR A 58 10.38 6.34 16.21
N GLN A 59 10.84 5.81 17.34
CA GLN A 59 12.13 6.21 17.94
C GLN A 59 13.30 5.92 17.01
N GLU A 60 13.33 4.76 16.35
CA GLU A 60 14.38 4.40 15.40
C GLU A 60 14.38 5.33 14.19
N ILE A 61 13.21 5.59 13.59
CA ILE A 61 13.14 6.49 12.43
C ILE A 61 13.50 7.93 12.82
N GLN A 62 13.09 8.43 14.00
CA GLN A 62 13.54 9.76 14.46
C GLN A 62 15.06 9.83 14.67
N SER A 63 15.69 8.78 15.17
CA SER A 63 17.15 8.70 15.29
C SER A 63 17.83 8.80 13.92
N LEU A 64 17.32 8.07 12.92
CA LEU A 64 17.83 8.14 11.54
C LEU A 64 17.58 9.51 10.89
N LYS A 65 16.42 10.12 11.13
CA LYS A 65 16.14 11.49 10.67
C LYS A 65 17.20 12.48 11.17
N GLU A 66 17.61 12.39 12.42
CA GLU A 66 18.64 13.27 13.00
C GLU A 66 20.05 12.92 12.50
N GLU A 67 20.40 11.62 12.43
CA GLU A 67 21.72 11.16 11.94
C GLU A 67 21.98 11.63 10.49
N PHE A 68 20.99 11.55 9.62
CA PHE A 68 21.13 11.78 8.18
C PHE A 68 20.53 13.09 7.67
N LYS A 69 20.14 14.02 8.56
CA LYS A 69 19.40 15.26 8.23
C LYS A 69 20.01 16.13 7.14
N ASP A 70 21.35 16.11 7.01
CA ASP A 70 22.09 16.92 6.03
C ASP A 70 22.34 16.16 4.71
N GLN A 71 21.92 14.90 4.60
CA GLN A 71 22.21 14.03 3.47
C GLN A 71 20.96 13.63 2.69
N ILE A 72 19.88 13.29 3.38
CA ILE A 72 18.62 12.86 2.78
C ILE A 72 17.46 13.22 3.69
N LYS A 73 16.30 13.52 3.10
CA LYS A 73 15.10 13.74 3.87
C LYS A 73 14.40 12.40 4.15
N ILE A 74 14.21 12.08 5.42
CA ILE A 74 13.56 10.87 5.88
C ILE A 74 12.18 11.23 6.44
N LYS A 75 11.17 10.47 6.08
CA LYS A 75 9.81 10.56 6.63
C LYS A 75 9.44 9.29 7.37
N TRP A 76 8.52 9.44 8.30
CA TRP A 76 7.94 8.36 9.07
C TRP A 76 6.47 8.19 8.67
N GLY A 77 6.16 7.10 8.05
CA GLY A 77 4.83 6.74 7.59
C GLY A 77 4.43 5.36 8.05
N ILE A 78 3.36 4.87 7.50
CA ILE A 78 2.82 3.53 7.75
C ILE A 78 2.08 3.04 6.51
N GLU A 79 2.20 1.75 6.20
CA GLU A 79 1.25 1.05 5.35
C GLU A 79 0.19 0.40 6.23
N MET A 80 -1.04 0.89 6.14
CA MET A 80 -2.17 0.43 6.93
C MET A 80 -3.08 -0.47 6.11
N GLY A 81 -3.25 -1.72 6.53
CA GLY A 81 -4.30 -2.58 6.01
C GLY A 81 -5.68 -2.03 6.37
N LEU A 82 -6.47 -1.68 5.35
CA LEU A 82 -7.82 -1.17 5.52
C LEU A 82 -8.79 -2.35 5.62
N ASP A 83 -9.40 -2.50 6.77
CA ASP A 83 -10.41 -3.52 7.07
C ASP A 83 -11.62 -2.86 7.75
N LEU A 84 -12.80 -3.06 7.20
CA LEU A 84 -14.05 -2.46 7.73
C LEU A 84 -14.43 -3.01 9.10
N ASP A 85 -14.02 -4.23 9.40
CA ASP A 85 -14.30 -4.85 10.72
C ASP A 85 -13.44 -4.22 11.83
N HIS A 86 -12.35 -3.51 11.46
CA HIS A 86 -11.41 -2.82 12.37
C HIS A 86 -11.34 -1.30 12.15
N GLN A 87 -12.41 -0.70 11.60
CA GLN A 87 -12.38 0.72 11.23
C GLN A 87 -12.01 1.63 12.42
N GLU A 88 -12.59 1.41 13.59
CA GLU A 88 -12.36 2.26 14.75
C GLU A 88 -10.91 2.15 15.25
N GLU A 89 -10.35 0.93 15.30
CA GLU A 89 -8.97 0.68 15.72
C GLU A 89 -7.97 1.32 14.74
N ILE A 90 -8.22 1.21 13.44
CA ILE A 90 -7.38 1.80 12.39
C ILE A 90 -7.38 3.33 12.50
N GLU A 91 -8.56 3.94 12.57
CA GLU A 91 -8.69 5.39 12.68
C GLU A 91 -8.06 5.93 13.97
N ASN A 92 -8.24 5.23 15.09
CA ASN A 92 -7.64 5.61 16.37
C ASN A 92 -6.11 5.53 16.32
N LEU A 93 -5.53 4.48 15.74
CA LEU A 93 -4.08 4.34 15.61
C LEU A 93 -3.49 5.47 14.75
N ILE A 94 -4.09 5.78 13.62
CA ILE A 94 -3.60 6.86 12.75
C ILE A 94 -3.75 8.24 13.40
N GLN A 95 -4.80 8.47 14.19
CA GLN A 95 -4.97 9.73 14.93
C GLN A 95 -4.01 9.87 16.12
N GLN A 96 -3.63 8.76 16.72
CA GLN A 96 -2.75 8.76 17.91
C GLN A 96 -1.32 9.19 17.58
N TYR A 97 -0.84 8.93 16.36
CA TYR A 97 0.54 9.15 15.97
C TYR A 97 0.65 10.14 14.78
N PRO A 98 1.64 11.07 14.81
CA PRO A 98 1.80 12.08 13.77
C PRO A 98 2.59 11.52 12.56
N PHE A 99 2.03 10.51 11.89
CA PHE A 99 2.63 9.97 10.66
C PHE A 99 2.75 11.07 9.58
N ASP A 100 3.90 11.13 8.94
CA ASP A 100 4.14 12.03 7.81
C ASP A 100 3.36 11.57 6.56
N PHE A 101 3.08 10.26 6.44
CA PHE A 101 2.42 9.66 5.28
C PHE A 101 1.76 8.32 5.63
N VAL A 102 0.59 8.07 5.09
CA VAL A 102 -0.16 6.83 5.29
C VAL A 102 -0.57 6.25 3.94
N ILE A 103 -0.14 5.03 3.67
CA ILE A 103 -0.64 4.21 2.57
C ILE A 103 -1.80 3.38 3.10
N GLY A 104 -2.97 3.43 2.44
CA GLY A 104 -4.08 2.55 2.76
C GLY A 104 -4.13 1.39 1.77
N SER A 105 -4.03 0.16 2.24
CA SER A 105 -3.89 -1.03 1.40
C SER A 105 -4.95 -2.09 1.72
N ILE A 106 -5.28 -2.95 0.76
CA ILE A 106 -6.20 -4.07 0.97
C ILE A 106 -5.41 -5.36 0.94
N HIS A 107 -5.19 -5.96 2.10
CA HIS A 107 -4.43 -7.20 2.27
C HIS A 107 -5.29 -8.38 2.70
N VAL A 108 -6.42 -8.12 3.33
CA VAL A 108 -7.36 -9.09 3.85
C VAL A 108 -8.77 -8.72 3.42
N ILE A 109 -9.57 -9.71 3.04
CA ILE A 109 -11.01 -9.56 2.75
C ILE A 109 -11.74 -10.67 3.49
N HIS A 110 -12.71 -10.30 4.34
CA HIS A 110 -13.49 -11.26 5.14
C HIS A 110 -12.61 -12.25 5.91
N HIS A 111 -11.61 -11.74 6.65
CA HIS A 111 -10.62 -12.51 7.41
C HIS A 111 -9.82 -13.52 6.55
N THR A 112 -9.74 -13.29 5.23
CA THR A 112 -9.04 -14.17 4.31
C THR A 112 -7.95 -13.41 3.59
N GLU A 113 -6.73 -13.87 3.73
CA GLU A 113 -5.54 -13.30 3.10
C GLU A 113 -5.33 -13.85 1.67
N PHE A 114 -4.45 -13.18 0.91
CA PHE A 114 -4.19 -13.54 -0.49
C PHE A 114 -2.94 -14.41 -0.65
N TYR A 115 -1.96 -14.31 0.24
CA TYR A 115 -0.62 -14.87 0.07
C TYR A 115 -0.64 -16.41 -0.05
N TYR A 116 -1.38 -17.09 0.82
CA TYR A 116 -1.51 -18.56 0.77
C TYR A 116 -2.66 -19.02 -0.12
N GLY A 117 -3.38 -18.09 -0.73
CA GLY A 117 -4.37 -18.39 -1.74
C GLY A 117 -5.76 -18.78 -1.22
N GLU A 118 -6.01 -18.65 0.08
CA GLU A 118 -7.31 -19.00 0.67
C GLU A 118 -8.45 -18.18 0.05
N PHE A 119 -8.21 -16.88 -0.18
CA PHE A 119 -9.19 -16.00 -0.82
C PHE A 119 -9.66 -16.48 -2.19
N PHE A 120 -8.82 -17.18 -2.95
CA PHE A 120 -9.13 -17.60 -4.32
C PHE A 120 -9.86 -18.94 -4.42
N LYS A 121 -9.98 -19.69 -3.30
CA LYS A 121 -10.60 -21.01 -3.33
C LYS A 121 -12.05 -20.97 -3.82
N GLY A 122 -12.34 -21.78 -4.84
CA GLY A 122 -13.66 -21.87 -5.44
C GLY A 122 -14.09 -20.68 -6.29
N LYS A 123 -13.21 -19.70 -6.55
CA LYS A 123 -13.51 -18.51 -7.36
C LYS A 123 -12.82 -18.59 -8.73
N THR A 124 -13.51 -18.16 -9.76
CA THR A 124 -12.86 -17.81 -11.02
C THR A 124 -12.05 -16.52 -10.86
N LYS A 125 -11.14 -16.25 -11.79
CA LYS A 125 -10.36 -15.00 -11.81
C LYS A 125 -11.28 -13.78 -11.78
N GLU A 126 -12.32 -13.79 -12.59
CA GLU A 126 -13.28 -12.69 -12.67
C GLU A 126 -14.02 -12.46 -11.36
N GLN A 127 -14.41 -13.52 -10.66
CA GLN A 127 -15.08 -13.42 -9.36
C GLN A 127 -14.14 -12.85 -8.30
N ALA A 128 -12.92 -13.37 -8.22
CA ALA A 128 -11.93 -12.89 -7.25
C ALA A 128 -11.56 -11.42 -7.47
N HIS A 129 -11.30 -11.01 -8.72
CA HIS A 129 -10.97 -9.62 -9.04
C HIS A 129 -12.16 -8.68 -8.79
N ARG A 130 -13.40 -9.08 -9.16
CA ARG A 130 -14.59 -8.27 -8.89
C ARG A 130 -14.78 -8.03 -7.39
N GLU A 131 -14.71 -9.08 -6.60
CA GLU A 131 -14.84 -9.02 -5.15
C GLU A 131 -13.76 -8.13 -4.52
N PHE A 132 -12.50 -8.25 -4.97
CA PHE A 132 -11.41 -7.41 -4.51
C PHE A 132 -11.66 -5.91 -4.76
N PHE A 133 -12.10 -5.55 -5.98
CA PHE A 133 -12.40 -4.14 -6.28
C PHE A 133 -13.66 -3.64 -5.57
N GLU A 134 -14.64 -4.51 -5.32
CA GLU A 134 -15.83 -4.15 -4.52
C GLU A 134 -15.47 -3.85 -3.07
N GLU A 135 -14.61 -4.66 -2.44
CA GLU A 135 -14.13 -4.39 -1.09
C GLU A 135 -13.21 -3.16 -1.05
N THR A 136 -12.32 -3.00 -2.04
CA THR A 136 -11.52 -1.78 -2.18
C THR A 136 -12.41 -0.53 -2.24
N LEU A 137 -13.49 -0.56 -3.04
CA LEU A 137 -14.42 0.57 -3.12
C LEU A 137 -15.12 0.85 -1.78
N LYS A 138 -15.50 -0.18 -1.04
CA LYS A 138 -16.11 -0.02 0.29
C LYS A 138 -15.12 0.64 1.25
N CYS A 139 -13.87 0.17 1.29
CA CYS A 139 -12.82 0.74 2.13
C CYS A 139 -12.51 2.20 1.77
N VAL A 140 -12.30 2.55 0.50
CA VAL A 140 -12.03 3.95 0.12
C VAL A 140 -13.21 4.89 0.37
N LYS A 141 -14.44 4.37 0.44
CA LYS A 141 -15.62 5.14 0.87
C LYS A 141 -15.65 5.36 2.38
N ALA A 142 -15.31 4.34 3.15
CA ALA A 142 -15.39 4.36 4.61
C ALA A 142 -14.25 5.17 5.25
N PHE A 143 -13.01 4.93 4.82
CA PHE A 143 -11.83 5.52 5.44
C PHE A 143 -11.43 6.87 4.86
N ASP A 144 -11.02 7.79 5.74
CA ASP A 144 -10.42 9.09 5.40
C ASP A 144 -8.97 9.25 5.93
N CYS A 145 -8.47 8.29 6.70
CA CYS A 145 -7.24 8.36 7.46
C CYS A 145 -5.96 7.98 6.67
N PHE A 146 -5.98 7.96 5.35
CA PHE A 146 -4.82 7.66 4.50
C PHE A 146 -4.56 8.75 3.46
N ASN A 147 -3.37 8.78 2.85
CA ASN A 147 -2.98 9.74 1.81
C ASN A 147 -3.15 9.18 0.41
N VAL A 148 -2.74 7.93 0.19
CA VAL A 148 -2.84 7.24 -1.10
C VAL A 148 -3.37 5.83 -0.92
N LEU A 149 -4.09 5.34 -1.93
CA LEU A 149 -4.41 3.92 -2.04
C LEU A 149 -3.19 3.17 -2.55
N GLY A 150 -2.73 2.16 -1.81
CA GLY A 150 -1.63 1.28 -2.19
C GLY A 150 -2.00 0.39 -3.38
N HIS A 151 -1.02 -0.08 -4.09
CA HIS A 151 -1.02 -1.11 -5.14
C HIS A 151 -2.40 -1.65 -5.59
N LEU A 152 -3.16 -0.84 -6.32
CA LEU A 152 -4.54 -1.15 -6.76
C LEU A 152 -4.71 -2.56 -7.39
N ASP A 153 -3.68 -3.06 -8.07
CA ASP A 153 -3.71 -4.36 -8.75
C ASP A 153 -3.10 -5.52 -7.91
N TYR A 154 -2.98 -5.34 -6.57
CA TYR A 154 -2.32 -6.30 -5.67
C TYR A 154 -2.84 -7.73 -5.80
N ILE A 155 -4.12 -7.89 -6.10
CA ILE A 155 -4.78 -9.18 -6.28
C ILE A 155 -4.10 -10.11 -7.30
N VAL A 156 -3.40 -9.55 -8.32
CA VAL A 156 -2.74 -10.37 -9.35
C VAL A 156 -1.47 -11.05 -8.85
N ARG A 157 -0.87 -10.53 -7.79
CA ARG A 157 0.40 -11.04 -7.26
C ARG A 157 0.27 -12.48 -6.79
N TYR A 158 -0.83 -12.81 -6.12
CA TYR A 158 -1.04 -14.10 -5.45
C TYR A 158 -2.09 -14.99 -6.11
N GLY A 159 -2.92 -14.44 -6.99
CA GLY A 159 -3.94 -15.22 -7.68
C GLY A 159 -3.36 -16.48 -8.34
N PRO A 160 -3.97 -17.67 -8.20
CA PRO A 160 -3.44 -18.93 -8.73
C PRO A 160 -3.65 -19.09 -10.24
N TYR A 161 -4.03 -18.02 -10.93
CA TYR A 161 -4.40 -18.02 -12.35
C TYR A 161 -3.13 -17.91 -13.22
N GLU A 162 -3.13 -18.56 -14.39
CA GLU A 162 -2.03 -18.52 -15.35
C GLU A 162 -1.80 -17.09 -15.87
N ASP A 163 -2.88 -16.38 -16.17
CA ASP A 163 -2.83 -14.97 -16.54
C ASP A 163 -2.79 -14.07 -15.29
N LYS A 164 -1.64 -13.41 -15.08
CA LYS A 164 -1.34 -12.51 -13.97
C LYS A 164 -1.64 -11.04 -14.27
N THR A 165 -2.59 -10.76 -15.16
CA THR A 165 -2.97 -9.39 -15.51
C THR A 165 -4.37 -9.04 -14.99
N VAL A 166 -4.68 -7.77 -14.86
CA VAL A 166 -6.06 -7.29 -14.69
C VAL A 166 -6.59 -6.88 -16.05
N ASP A 167 -7.74 -7.44 -16.45
CA ASP A 167 -8.52 -6.89 -17.56
C ASP A 167 -9.32 -5.69 -17.04
N HIS A 168 -8.70 -4.52 -17.05
CA HIS A 168 -9.29 -3.31 -16.47
C HIS A 168 -10.61 -2.91 -17.15
N GLN A 169 -10.80 -3.26 -18.42
CA GLN A 169 -12.05 -2.94 -19.12
C GLN A 169 -13.25 -3.66 -18.49
N LYS A 170 -13.06 -4.88 -17.99
CA LYS A 170 -14.11 -5.63 -17.28
C LYS A 170 -14.52 -5.02 -15.95
N TYR A 171 -13.64 -4.23 -15.34
CA TYR A 171 -13.85 -3.66 -14.00
C TYR A 171 -13.83 -2.13 -14.04
N GLN A 172 -13.87 -1.52 -15.24
CA GLN A 172 -13.74 -0.08 -15.41
C GLN A 172 -14.83 0.69 -14.67
N ASP A 173 -16.04 0.12 -14.58
CA ASP A 173 -17.14 0.68 -13.83
C ASP A 173 -16.77 0.92 -12.35
N ILE A 174 -16.20 -0.09 -11.71
CA ILE A 174 -15.87 -0.03 -10.28
C ILE A 174 -14.54 0.67 -10.03
N ILE A 175 -13.54 0.52 -10.90
CA ILE A 175 -12.26 1.22 -10.80
C ILE A 175 -12.47 2.73 -10.95
N ASP A 176 -13.32 3.16 -11.88
CA ASP A 176 -13.69 4.58 -12.03
C ASP A 176 -14.37 5.14 -10.77
N GLU A 177 -15.21 4.34 -10.10
CA GLU A 177 -15.83 4.76 -8.83
C GLU A 177 -14.80 4.84 -7.70
N ILE A 178 -13.83 3.94 -7.64
CA ILE A 178 -12.70 4.03 -6.70
C ILE A 178 -11.95 5.33 -6.95
N PHE A 179 -11.54 5.59 -8.18
CA PHE A 179 -10.78 6.80 -8.54
C PHE A 179 -11.55 8.09 -8.24
N LYS A 180 -12.82 8.18 -8.63
CA LYS A 180 -13.67 9.33 -8.32
C LYS A 180 -13.81 9.55 -6.81
N THR A 181 -13.95 8.47 -6.04
CA THR A 181 -14.04 8.55 -4.57
C THR A 181 -12.73 9.10 -3.98
N LEU A 182 -11.58 8.59 -4.42
CA LEU A 182 -10.27 9.07 -4.00
C LEU A 182 -10.08 10.55 -4.35
N ILE A 183 -10.38 10.94 -5.58
CA ILE A 183 -10.28 12.33 -6.05
C ILE A 183 -11.17 13.27 -5.23
N GLN A 184 -12.42 12.89 -4.98
CA GLN A 184 -13.36 13.67 -4.16
C GLN A 184 -12.85 13.87 -2.72
N LYS A 185 -12.16 12.87 -2.17
CA LYS A 185 -11.55 12.91 -0.84
C LYS A 185 -10.15 13.57 -0.83
N GLY A 186 -9.62 13.99 -1.98
CA GLY A 186 -8.27 14.54 -2.11
C GLY A 186 -7.17 13.51 -1.84
N LYS A 187 -7.43 12.23 -2.11
CA LYS A 187 -6.50 11.11 -1.96
C LYS A 187 -5.85 10.78 -3.29
N GLY A 188 -4.61 10.28 -3.23
CA GLY A 188 -3.88 9.80 -4.40
C GLY A 188 -3.99 8.28 -4.61
N ILE A 189 -3.32 7.83 -5.66
CA ILE A 189 -2.98 6.42 -5.88
C ILE A 189 -1.46 6.24 -5.80
N GLU A 190 -1.03 5.10 -5.34
CA GLU A 190 0.37 4.68 -5.44
C GLU A 190 0.67 4.15 -6.85
N VAL A 191 1.91 4.29 -7.29
CA VAL A 191 2.49 3.51 -8.39
C VAL A 191 3.56 2.60 -7.82
N ASN A 192 3.17 1.41 -7.38
CA ASN A 192 4.08 0.45 -6.78
C ASN A 192 4.92 -0.24 -7.86
N THR A 193 6.24 -0.12 -7.76
CA THR A 193 7.17 -0.62 -8.78
C THR A 193 7.54 -2.09 -8.62
N SER A 194 7.10 -2.77 -7.54
CA SER A 194 7.37 -4.20 -7.31
C SER A 194 6.86 -5.09 -8.44
N GLY A 195 5.81 -4.68 -9.15
CA GLY A 195 5.30 -5.40 -10.31
C GLY A 195 6.33 -5.61 -11.41
N TYR A 196 7.26 -4.67 -11.60
CA TYR A 196 8.37 -4.84 -12.56
C TYR A 196 9.38 -5.88 -12.10
N ARG A 197 9.56 -6.03 -10.78
CA ARG A 197 10.44 -7.04 -10.19
C ARG A 197 9.77 -8.42 -10.19
N ASP A 198 8.53 -8.49 -9.72
CA ASP A 198 7.85 -9.75 -9.42
C ASP A 198 7.22 -10.37 -10.69
N LEU A 199 6.50 -9.57 -11.47
CA LEU A 199 5.80 -10.03 -12.68
C LEU A 199 6.53 -9.65 -13.97
N LYS A 200 7.52 -8.74 -13.92
CA LYS A 200 8.33 -8.25 -15.05
C LYS A 200 7.49 -7.58 -16.17
N THR A 201 6.31 -7.11 -15.85
CA THR A 201 5.36 -6.58 -16.84
C THR A 201 5.06 -5.09 -16.66
N CYS A 202 4.58 -4.70 -15.47
CA CYS A 202 4.14 -3.33 -15.20
C CYS A 202 4.19 -3.03 -13.70
N GLY A 203 3.99 -1.77 -13.32
CA GLY A 203 3.73 -1.37 -11.94
C GLY A 203 2.31 -1.75 -11.48
N PHE A 204 2.02 -1.57 -10.20
CA PHE A 204 0.70 -1.70 -9.60
C PHE A 204 0.18 -0.32 -9.15
N PRO A 205 -0.83 0.26 -9.84
CA PRO A 205 -1.44 -0.20 -11.09
C PRO A 205 -0.53 0.04 -12.30
N ASN A 206 -0.96 -0.53 -13.45
CA ASN A 206 -0.28 -0.29 -14.72
C ASN A 206 -0.45 1.15 -15.21
N PHE A 207 0.34 1.54 -16.24
CA PHE A 207 0.35 2.90 -16.76
C PHE A 207 -1.02 3.35 -17.31
N GLU A 208 -1.82 2.46 -17.87
CA GLU A 208 -3.15 2.81 -18.42
C GLU A 208 -4.09 3.27 -17.30
N GLN A 209 -4.02 2.66 -16.12
CA GLN A 209 -4.82 3.07 -14.97
C GLN A 209 -4.30 4.37 -14.33
N VAL A 210 -3.01 4.58 -14.32
CA VAL A 210 -2.43 5.87 -13.91
C VAL A 210 -2.91 6.99 -14.84
N GLN A 211 -2.90 6.75 -16.15
CA GLN A 211 -3.44 7.70 -17.14
C GLN A 211 -4.95 7.91 -16.93
N ARG A 212 -5.70 6.83 -16.66
CA ARG A 212 -7.15 6.93 -16.39
C ARG A 212 -7.44 7.75 -15.15
N TYR A 213 -6.66 7.57 -14.07
CA TYR A 213 -6.78 8.39 -12.86
C TYR A 213 -6.55 9.88 -13.17
N TYR A 214 -5.51 10.18 -13.96
CA TYR A 214 -5.20 11.54 -14.40
C TYR A 214 -6.32 12.14 -15.27
N ASP A 215 -6.88 11.36 -16.21
CA ASP A 215 -7.98 11.79 -17.09
C ASP A 215 -9.28 12.09 -16.32
N LEU A 216 -9.44 11.50 -15.14
CA LEU A 216 -10.52 11.78 -14.19
C LEU A 216 -10.21 12.98 -13.26
N GLU A 217 -9.16 13.76 -13.56
CA GLU A 217 -8.69 14.92 -12.80
C GLU A 217 -7.97 14.58 -11.47
N GLY A 218 -7.50 13.33 -11.29
CA GLY A 218 -6.61 12.92 -10.21
C GLY A 218 -5.23 13.59 -10.30
N ARG A 219 -4.59 13.81 -9.14
CA ARG A 219 -3.29 14.49 -9.05
C ARG A 219 -2.35 13.79 -8.10
#